data_67171d3ee9c53061edf2bf73a97ffb00
#
_entry.id   67171d3ee9c53061edf2bf73a97ffb00
#
_cell.length_a   1.000
_cell.length_b   1.000
_cell.length_c   1.000
_cell.angle_alpha   90.00
_cell.angle_beta   90.00
_cell.angle_gamma   90.00
#
_symmetry.space_group_name_H-M   'P 1'
#
loop_
_entity.id
_entity.type
_entity.pdbx_description
1 polymer ?
#
loop_
_entity_poly.entity_id
_entity_poly.type
_entity_poly.pdbx_seq_one_letter_code
_entity_poly.pdbx_strand_id
1 'polypeptide(L)'
;VLLGVTGSGKTFTMAKVIEAVQRPTLVLAHNKTLAAQLCAEFKEFFPNNAVEYFVSYYDYYQPEAYIPHTDTYIAKDAATNDEIDRLRLSATASLLERRDVIVVSSVSCIYGLGEPDDFAKLVVSLRVGAQWDRDELLRRLVEIRYERNDIAFERNMFRVRGDTVELYPAYYKDKAIRVEFFGDEIDRISEFNPVTGSVNRVLNHIAIYPASHYVTTKEKMEKALGQIRTELEEQVKFFTDNNQLVEAQRIRQRTEYDMEMMAELGYCSGIENYSRIISDRPAGSAPMTLLDFFPDDFLLFVDESHVTLPQVRAMY
;
A
#
# COMPACT_ATOMS: atom_id res chain seq x y z
N VAL A 1 -26.96 -7.76 15.11
CA VAL A 1 -25.91 -8.40 15.92
C VAL A 1 -26.18 -9.89 15.95
N LEU A 2 -25.17 -10.71 15.59
CA LEU A 2 -25.21 -12.17 15.66
C LEU A 2 -24.48 -12.61 16.93
N LEU A 3 -25.15 -13.29 17.83
CA LEU A 3 -24.58 -13.85 19.05
C LEU A 3 -24.49 -15.36 18.93
N GLY A 4 -23.37 -15.92 19.33
CA GLY A 4 -23.15 -17.37 19.31
C GLY A 4 -21.82 -17.75 19.96
N VAL A 5 -21.76 -18.95 20.54
CA VAL A 5 -20.53 -19.52 21.08
C VAL A 5 -19.55 -19.87 19.98
N THR A 6 -18.29 -20.16 20.34
CA THR A 6 -17.32 -20.69 19.40
C THR A 6 -17.83 -21.98 18.77
N GLY A 7 -17.65 -22.14 17.46
CA GLY A 7 -18.14 -23.30 16.70
C GLY A 7 -19.62 -23.26 16.32
N SER A 8 -20.36 -22.19 16.63
CA SER A 8 -21.80 -22.08 16.29
C SER A 8 -22.08 -21.72 14.81
N GLY A 9 -21.07 -21.65 13.96
CA GLY A 9 -21.24 -21.33 12.53
C GLY A 9 -21.36 -19.84 12.21
N LYS A 10 -20.86 -18.93 13.07
CA LYS A 10 -20.89 -17.49 12.82
C LYS A 10 -20.18 -17.12 11.49
N THR A 11 -18.98 -17.66 11.25
CA THR A 11 -18.22 -17.41 10.01
C THR A 11 -18.97 -17.93 8.78
N PHE A 12 -19.59 -19.11 8.88
CA PHE A 12 -20.42 -19.68 7.82
C PHE A 12 -21.64 -18.79 7.53
N THR A 13 -22.25 -18.23 8.56
CA THR A 13 -23.37 -17.26 8.39
C THR A 13 -22.91 -16.01 7.66
N MET A 14 -21.75 -15.44 8.02
CA MET A 14 -21.16 -14.31 7.30
C MET A 14 -20.93 -14.67 5.83
N ALA A 15 -20.35 -15.85 5.55
CA ALA A 15 -20.12 -16.32 4.18
C ALA A 15 -21.42 -16.41 3.39
N LYS A 16 -22.48 -16.93 3.96
CA LYS A 16 -23.81 -17.02 3.30
C LYS A 16 -24.43 -15.65 3.03
N VAL A 17 -24.22 -14.66 3.89
CA VAL A 17 -24.66 -13.28 3.64
C VAL A 17 -23.85 -12.67 2.49
N ILE A 18 -22.53 -12.83 2.48
CA ILE A 18 -21.66 -12.35 1.39
C ILE A 18 -22.07 -12.98 0.05
N GLU A 19 -22.28 -14.30 0.04
CA GLU A 19 -22.73 -15.05 -1.15
C GLU A 19 -24.09 -14.52 -1.68
N ALA A 20 -25.01 -14.21 -0.80
CA ALA A 20 -26.34 -13.72 -1.18
C ALA A 20 -26.35 -12.27 -1.65
N VAL A 21 -25.50 -11.41 -1.07
CA VAL A 21 -25.51 -9.95 -1.32
C VAL A 21 -24.58 -9.56 -2.48
N GLN A 22 -23.48 -10.29 -2.70
CA GLN A 22 -22.51 -10.09 -3.80
C GLN A 22 -21.91 -8.68 -3.85
N ARG A 23 -21.50 -8.15 -2.70
CA ARG A 23 -20.84 -6.84 -2.59
C ARG A 23 -19.41 -6.98 -2.07
N PRO A 24 -18.50 -6.05 -2.41
CA PRO A 24 -17.20 -5.98 -1.75
C PRO A 24 -17.37 -5.96 -0.25
N THR A 25 -16.55 -6.71 0.46
CA THR A 25 -16.75 -6.97 1.88
C THR A 25 -15.48 -6.70 2.67
N LEU A 26 -15.61 -5.95 3.77
CA LEU A 26 -14.57 -5.81 4.79
C LEU A 26 -14.96 -6.59 6.04
N VAL A 27 -14.08 -7.49 6.49
CA VAL A 27 -14.20 -8.22 7.75
C VAL A 27 -13.13 -7.71 8.70
N LEU A 28 -13.54 -7.04 9.77
CA LEU A 28 -12.65 -6.46 10.78
C LEU A 28 -12.50 -7.40 11.96
N ALA A 29 -11.27 -7.84 12.23
CA ALA A 29 -10.87 -8.68 13.35
C ALA A 29 -9.95 -7.93 14.31
N HIS A 30 -9.99 -8.25 15.61
CA HIS A 30 -9.24 -7.52 16.62
C HIS A 30 -7.73 -7.83 16.68
N ASN A 31 -7.25 -8.89 16.01
CA ASN A 31 -5.82 -9.21 15.93
C ASN A 31 -5.43 -9.91 14.63
N LYS A 32 -4.11 -9.97 14.36
CA LYS A 32 -3.52 -10.59 13.16
C LYS A 32 -3.86 -12.09 13.05
N THR A 33 -3.83 -12.84 14.15
CA THR A 33 -4.03 -14.30 14.15
C THR A 33 -5.47 -14.66 13.77
N LEU A 34 -6.44 -13.98 14.36
CA LEU A 34 -7.84 -14.18 14.02
C LEU A 34 -8.13 -13.76 12.57
N ALA A 35 -7.56 -12.63 12.13
CA ALA A 35 -7.68 -12.20 10.74
C ALA A 35 -7.10 -13.24 9.76
N ALA A 36 -5.97 -13.88 10.09
CA ALA A 36 -5.38 -14.93 9.27
C ALA A 36 -6.27 -16.18 9.21
N GLN A 37 -6.83 -16.59 10.34
CA GLN A 37 -7.77 -17.71 10.41
C GLN A 37 -9.02 -17.45 9.55
N LEU A 38 -9.67 -16.31 9.74
CA LEU A 38 -10.85 -15.92 8.96
C LEU A 38 -10.53 -15.83 7.46
N CYS A 39 -9.38 -15.27 7.10
CA CYS A 39 -8.95 -15.23 5.70
C CYS A 39 -8.80 -16.62 5.08
N ALA A 40 -8.24 -17.60 5.83
CA ALA A 40 -8.13 -18.97 5.39
C ALA A 40 -9.52 -19.61 5.21
N GLU A 41 -10.43 -19.46 6.18
CA GLU A 41 -11.80 -19.98 6.11
C GLU A 41 -12.57 -19.36 4.91
N PHE A 42 -12.47 -18.05 4.68
CA PHE A 42 -13.12 -17.41 3.53
C PHE A 42 -12.53 -17.86 2.19
N LYS A 43 -11.24 -18.16 2.10
CA LYS A 43 -10.64 -18.74 0.87
C LYS A 43 -11.22 -20.13 0.54
N GLU A 44 -11.57 -20.89 1.55
CA GLU A 44 -12.24 -22.19 1.34
C GLU A 44 -13.70 -21.99 0.87
N PHE A 45 -14.43 -21.02 1.45
CA PHE A 45 -15.80 -20.74 1.05
C PHE A 45 -15.90 -20.06 -0.32
N PHE A 46 -14.90 -19.28 -0.72
CA PHE A 46 -14.89 -18.45 -1.91
C PHE A 46 -13.64 -18.68 -2.77
N PRO A 47 -13.47 -19.87 -3.37
CA PRO A 47 -12.25 -20.22 -4.10
C PRO A 47 -11.99 -19.38 -5.36
N ASN A 48 -12.99 -18.70 -5.89
CA ASN A 48 -12.89 -17.87 -7.10
C ASN A 48 -12.87 -16.37 -6.83
N ASN A 49 -13.19 -15.95 -5.62
CA ASN A 49 -13.18 -14.54 -5.21
C ASN A 49 -11.76 -14.08 -4.84
N ALA A 50 -11.54 -12.77 -4.87
CA ALA A 50 -10.36 -12.17 -4.28
C ALA A 50 -10.52 -12.10 -2.76
N VAL A 51 -9.97 -13.06 -2.03
CA VAL A 51 -9.95 -13.05 -0.57
C VAL A 51 -8.57 -12.56 -0.11
N GLU A 52 -8.55 -11.36 0.40
CA GLU A 52 -7.34 -10.59 0.69
C GLU A 52 -7.10 -10.44 2.20
N TYR A 53 -5.84 -10.29 2.57
CA TYR A 53 -5.40 -10.13 3.95
C TYR A 53 -4.74 -8.78 4.15
N PHE A 54 -5.25 -7.97 5.09
CA PHE A 54 -4.76 -6.62 5.31
C PHE A 54 -4.51 -6.35 6.80
N VAL A 55 -3.24 -6.47 7.22
CA VAL A 55 -2.81 -6.23 8.61
C VAL A 55 -1.60 -5.31 8.65
N SER A 56 -1.15 -4.92 9.84
CA SER A 56 0.07 -4.12 9.99
C SER A 56 1.29 -4.88 9.47
N TYR A 57 2.05 -4.24 8.59
CA TYR A 57 3.30 -4.78 8.02
C TYR A 57 4.52 -4.62 8.95
N TYR A 58 4.37 -3.92 10.08
CA TYR A 58 5.42 -3.84 11.08
C TYR A 58 5.49 -5.13 11.90
N ASP A 59 6.64 -5.79 11.88
CA ASP A 59 6.98 -6.87 12.82
C ASP A 59 7.51 -6.30 14.12
N TYR A 60 8.22 -5.17 14.04
CA TYR A 60 8.73 -4.40 15.17
C TYR A 60 8.63 -2.91 14.87
N TYR A 61 8.24 -2.12 15.85
CA TYR A 61 8.19 -0.67 15.76
C TYR A 61 8.56 -0.02 17.09
N GLN A 62 9.65 0.74 17.09
CA GLN A 62 10.07 1.60 18.19
C GLN A 62 10.00 3.05 17.72
N PRO A 63 9.15 3.88 18.31
CA PRO A 63 9.11 5.30 17.98
C PRO A 63 10.38 6.00 18.43
N GLU A 64 10.71 7.08 17.76
CA GLU A 64 11.76 8.00 18.19
C GLU A 64 11.41 8.61 19.55
N ALA A 65 12.38 8.68 20.46
CA ALA A 65 12.23 9.30 21.76
C ALA A 65 13.51 10.00 22.18
N TYR A 66 13.36 11.15 22.86
CA TYR A 66 14.47 11.86 23.52
C TYR A 66 14.20 11.99 25.01
N ILE A 67 15.19 11.59 25.81
CA ILE A 67 15.12 11.63 27.27
C ILE A 67 16.04 12.77 27.76
N PRO A 68 15.52 13.98 28.04
CA PRO A 68 16.35 15.17 28.32
C PRO A 68 17.26 15.02 29.52
N HIS A 69 16.83 14.34 30.60
CA HIS A 69 17.59 14.24 31.85
C HIS A 69 18.83 13.33 31.73
N THR A 70 18.91 12.46 30.75
CA THR A 70 20.06 11.59 30.46
C THR A 70 20.77 11.94 29.16
N ASP A 71 20.26 12.96 28.44
CA ASP A 71 20.70 13.31 27.09
C ASP A 71 20.73 12.08 26.16
N THR A 72 19.73 11.22 26.31
CA THR A 72 19.65 9.97 25.57
C THR A 72 18.66 10.11 24.42
N TYR A 73 19.14 9.95 23.18
CA TYR A 73 18.32 9.87 22.01
C TYR A 73 18.14 8.42 21.58
N ILE A 74 16.87 8.00 21.49
CA ILE A 74 16.48 6.69 20.99
C ILE A 74 15.99 6.90 19.56
N ALA A 75 16.73 6.39 18.59
CA ALA A 75 16.34 6.47 17.20
C ALA A 75 15.09 5.63 16.89
N LYS A 76 14.27 6.07 15.93
CA LYS A 76 13.19 5.23 15.38
C LYS A 76 13.81 3.94 14.84
N ASP A 77 13.26 2.81 15.25
CA ASP A 77 13.60 1.49 14.71
C ASP A 77 12.33 0.75 14.31
N ALA A 78 12.33 0.20 13.10
CA ALA A 78 11.16 -0.51 12.57
C ALA A 78 11.60 -1.59 11.59
N ALA A 79 11.10 -2.80 11.79
CA ALA A 79 11.23 -3.89 10.85
C ALA A 79 9.90 -4.13 10.15
N THR A 80 9.91 -4.11 8.83
CA THR A 80 8.74 -4.36 7.98
C THR A 80 8.76 -5.77 7.41
N ASN A 81 7.59 -6.33 7.19
CA ASN A 81 7.41 -7.66 6.61
C ASN A 81 7.00 -7.51 5.14
N ASP A 82 7.90 -7.87 4.22
CA ASP A 82 7.69 -7.73 2.78
C ASP A 82 6.51 -8.57 2.26
N GLU A 83 6.25 -9.75 2.87
CA GLU A 83 5.11 -10.57 2.47
C GLU A 83 3.79 -9.92 2.87
N ILE A 84 3.73 -9.30 4.06
CA ILE A 84 2.52 -8.56 4.49
C ILE A 84 2.34 -7.30 3.64
N ASP A 85 3.42 -6.60 3.28
CA ASP A 85 3.35 -5.45 2.37
C ASP A 85 2.78 -5.85 1.00
N ARG A 86 3.26 -6.95 0.43
CA ARG A 86 2.70 -7.54 -0.78
C ARG A 86 1.20 -7.81 -0.67
N LEU A 87 0.75 -8.42 0.44
CA LEU A 87 -0.66 -8.73 0.66
C LEU A 87 -1.51 -7.46 0.79
N ARG A 88 -0.98 -6.40 1.38
CA ARG A 88 -1.66 -5.10 1.47
C ARG A 88 -1.83 -4.46 0.08
N LEU A 89 -0.78 -4.47 -0.74
CA LEU A 89 -0.85 -4.00 -2.13
C LEU A 89 -1.81 -4.85 -2.97
N SER A 90 -1.84 -6.18 -2.75
CA SER A 90 -2.81 -7.08 -3.38
C SER A 90 -4.24 -6.70 -3.05
N ALA A 91 -4.53 -6.39 -1.78
CA ALA A 91 -5.86 -6.00 -1.33
C ALA A 91 -6.35 -4.71 -2.00
N THR A 92 -5.52 -3.66 -2.03
CA THR A 92 -5.89 -2.39 -2.67
C THR A 92 -6.02 -2.51 -4.19
N ALA A 93 -5.13 -3.24 -4.85
CA ALA A 93 -5.25 -3.53 -6.28
C ALA A 93 -6.55 -4.30 -6.60
N SER A 94 -6.87 -5.34 -5.82
CA SER A 94 -8.11 -6.12 -5.99
C SER A 94 -9.36 -5.27 -5.81
N LEU A 95 -9.38 -4.34 -4.85
CA LEU A 95 -10.51 -3.43 -4.62
C LEU A 95 -10.76 -2.49 -5.81
N LEU A 96 -9.72 -2.07 -6.52
CA LEU A 96 -9.85 -1.24 -7.71
C LEU A 96 -10.23 -2.03 -8.97
N GLU A 97 -9.84 -3.31 -9.04
CA GLU A 97 -10.03 -4.14 -10.24
C GLU A 97 -11.32 -4.98 -10.21
N ARG A 98 -11.76 -5.41 -9.03
CA ARG A 98 -12.81 -6.44 -8.87
C ARG A 98 -13.92 -5.98 -7.95
N ARG A 99 -15.10 -6.59 -8.12
CA ARG A 99 -16.27 -6.39 -7.23
C ARG A 99 -16.47 -7.55 -6.25
N ASP A 100 -15.89 -8.70 -6.51
CA ASP A 100 -16.00 -9.92 -5.70
C ASP A 100 -14.86 -10.03 -4.67
N VAL A 101 -14.52 -8.92 -4.01
CA VAL A 101 -13.41 -8.81 -3.07
C VAL A 101 -13.89 -8.97 -1.65
N ILE A 102 -13.18 -9.79 -0.88
CA ILE A 102 -13.36 -9.95 0.56
C ILE A 102 -12.03 -9.62 1.23
N VAL A 103 -11.94 -8.51 1.95
CA VAL A 103 -10.74 -8.14 2.69
C VAL A 103 -10.93 -8.47 4.15
N VAL A 104 -10.07 -9.31 4.69
CA VAL A 104 -10.01 -9.59 6.13
C VAL A 104 -8.88 -8.77 6.74
N SER A 105 -9.23 -7.87 7.65
CA SER A 105 -8.29 -6.89 8.20
C SER A 105 -8.27 -6.89 9.73
N SER A 106 -7.14 -6.51 10.31
CA SER A 106 -7.08 -6.01 11.67
C SER A 106 -7.43 -4.52 11.71
N VAL A 107 -7.36 -3.89 12.89
CA VAL A 107 -7.57 -2.44 13.03
C VAL A 107 -6.61 -1.59 12.17
N SER A 108 -5.59 -2.18 11.56
CA SER A 108 -4.73 -1.47 10.62
C SER A 108 -5.46 -0.87 9.41
N CYS A 109 -6.70 -1.30 9.14
CA CYS A 109 -7.53 -0.70 8.09
C CYS A 109 -7.95 0.75 8.36
N ILE A 110 -7.86 1.23 9.60
CA ILE A 110 -8.20 2.62 9.98
C ILE A 110 -6.96 3.53 10.06
N TYR A 111 -5.75 2.99 9.86
CA TYR A 111 -4.54 3.79 9.76
C TYR A 111 -4.37 4.36 8.36
N GLY A 112 -3.65 5.50 8.30
CA GLY A 112 -3.40 6.21 7.06
C GLY A 112 -2.76 5.34 5.98
N LEU A 113 -3.32 5.44 4.79
CA LEU A 113 -2.77 4.97 3.52
C LEU A 113 -2.55 6.16 2.59
N GLY A 114 -1.95 5.90 1.43
CA GLY A 114 -1.90 6.88 0.35
C GLY A 114 -3.29 7.19 -0.21
N GLU A 115 -3.34 8.18 -1.08
CA GLU A 115 -4.57 8.67 -1.71
C GLU A 115 -5.11 7.64 -2.72
N PRO A 116 -6.36 7.11 -2.58
CA PRO A 116 -6.92 6.15 -3.53
C PRO A 116 -6.97 6.68 -4.96
N ASP A 117 -7.31 7.96 -5.12
CA ASP A 117 -7.39 8.62 -6.43
C ASP A 117 -6.02 8.71 -7.11
N ASP A 118 -4.97 9.03 -6.37
CA ASP A 118 -3.62 9.08 -6.92
C ASP A 118 -3.13 7.67 -7.27
N PHE A 119 -3.40 6.69 -6.42
CA PHE A 119 -3.09 5.29 -6.67
C PHE A 119 -3.78 4.78 -7.95
N ALA A 120 -5.06 5.09 -8.14
CA ALA A 120 -5.83 4.72 -9.32
C ALA A 120 -5.37 5.43 -10.60
N LYS A 121 -5.06 6.74 -10.53
CA LYS A 121 -4.58 7.53 -11.68
C LYS A 121 -3.21 7.11 -12.19
N LEU A 122 -2.39 6.55 -11.33
CA LEU A 122 -1.04 6.12 -11.64
C LEU A 122 -0.97 4.68 -12.18
N VAL A 123 -2.10 3.98 -12.30
CA VAL A 123 -2.17 2.65 -12.91
C VAL A 123 -1.72 2.72 -14.38
N VAL A 124 -0.80 1.83 -14.76
CA VAL A 124 -0.35 1.68 -16.14
C VAL A 124 -1.16 0.57 -16.81
N SER A 125 -2.00 0.94 -17.76
CA SER A 125 -2.86 0.02 -18.52
C SER A 125 -2.18 -0.34 -19.83
N LEU A 126 -1.90 -1.62 -20.04
CA LEU A 126 -1.25 -2.15 -21.25
C LEU A 126 -2.19 -3.08 -21.98
N ARG A 127 -2.28 -2.92 -23.30
CA ARG A 127 -3.13 -3.75 -24.17
C ARG A 127 -2.36 -4.15 -25.41
N VAL A 128 -2.51 -5.39 -25.85
CA VAL A 128 -1.97 -5.88 -27.11
C VAL A 128 -2.51 -5.06 -28.28
N GLY A 129 -1.64 -4.66 -29.21
CA GLY A 129 -1.95 -3.78 -30.34
C GLY A 129 -1.97 -2.27 -30.00
N ALA A 130 -1.76 -1.89 -28.75
CA ALA A 130 -1.65 -0.48 -28.37
C ALA A 130 -0.28 0.10 -28.75
N GLN A 131 -0.29 1.37 -29.20
CA GLN A 131 0.93 2.12 -29.47
C GLN A 131 1.51 2.60 -28.13
N TRP A 132 2.72 2.18 -27.83
CA TRP A 132 3.50 2.57 -26.67
C TRP A 132 4.96 2.70 -27.05
N ASP A 133 5.55 3.86 -26.78
CA ASP A 133 7.01 3.97 -26.77
C ASP A 133 7.56 3.18 -25.57
N ARG A 134 8.52 2.26 -25.84
CA ARG A 134 9.10 1.41 -24.79
C ARG A 134 9.74 2.24 -23.68
N ASP A 135 10.48 3.28 -24.02
CA ASP A 135 11.20 4.12 -23.04
C ASP A 135 10.24 4.99 -22.23
N GLU A 136 9.06 5.33 -22.78
CA GLU A 136 7.96 5.93 -22.02
C GLU A 136 7.41 4.95 -21.01
N LEU A 137 7.19 3.68 -21.37
CA LEU A 137 6.77 2.66 -20.43
C LEU A 137 7.78 2.52 -19.28
N LEU A 138 9.08 2.50 -19.57
CA LEU A 138 10.11 2.41 -18.52
C LEU A 138 10.06 3.60 -17.55
N ARG A 139 9.85 4.82 -18.06
CA ARG A 139 9.68 6.02 -17.22
C ARG A 139 8.45 5.91 -16.34
N ARG A 140 7.32 5.45 -16.89
CA ARG A 140 6.08 5.25 -16.13
C ARG A 140 6.25 4.19 -15.03
N LEU A 141 6.99 3.10 -15.29
CA LEU A 141 7.28 2.10 -14.26
C LEU A 141 8.08 2.69 -13.09
N VAL A 142 9.08 3.53 -13.37
CA VAL A 142 9.84 4.22 -12.32
C VAL A 142 8.95 5.20 -11.53
N GLU A 143 8.06 5.95 -12.20
CA GLU A 143 7.11 6.85 -11.55
C GLU A 143 6.19 6.13 -10.57
N ILE A 144 5.78 4.90 -10.89
CA ILE A 144 4.95 4.07 -10.02
C ILE A 144 5.75 3.16 -9.08
N ARG A 145 7.04 3.50 -8.84
CA ARG A 145 7.93 2.90 -7.85
C ARG A 145 8.45 1.50 -8.16
N TYR A 146 8.56 1.13 -9.42
CA TYR A 146 9.33 -0.05 -9.82
C TYR A 146 10.78 0.33 -10.06
N GLU A 147 11.68 -0.55 -9.66
CA GLU A 147 13.12 -0.38 -9.84
C GLU A 147 13.64 -1.19 -11.04
N ARG A 148 14.52 -0.61 -11.82
CA ARG A 148 15.19 -1.34 -12.89
C ARG A 148 16.33 -2.16 -12.33
N ASN A 149 16.29 -3.47 -12.53
CA ASN A 149 17.40 -4.36 -12.23
C ASN A 149 17.48 -5.49 -13.26
N ASP A 150 18.46 -5.40 -14.16
CA ASP A 150 18.64 -6.37 -15.25
C ASP A 150 19.34 -7.66 -14.78
N ILE A 151 19.88 -7.69 -13.55
CA ILE A 151 20.61 -8.83 -12.96
C ILE A 151 19.75 -9.59 -11.98
N ALA A 152 19.33 -8.95 -10.88
CA ALA A 152 18.43 -9.51 -9.89
C ALA A 152 16.99 -9.14 -10.26
N PHE A 153 16.15 -10.15 -10.51
CA PHE A 153 14.76 -9.94 -10.90
C PHE A 153 13.85 -10.42 -9.77
N GLU A 154 13.51 -9.49 -8.91
CA GLU A 154 12.71 -9.71 -7.72
C GLU A 154 11.42 -8.89 -7.77
N ARG A 155 10.56 -9.06 -6.77
CA ARG A 155 9.35 -8.28 -6.61
C ARG A 155 9.66 -6.77 -6.59
N ASN A 156 8.81 -5.96 -7.18
CA ASN A 156 8.96 -4.51 -7.38
C ASN A 156 10.02 -4.12 -8.42
N MET A 157 10.55 -5.06 -9.19
CA MET A 157 11.57 -4.77 -10.19
C MET A 157 11.07 -5.02 -11.61
N PHE A 158 11.70 -4.32 -12.53
CA PHE A 158 11.58 -4.62 -13.95
C PHE A 158 12.98 -4.72 -14.60
N ARG A 159 13.05 -5.45 -15.69
CA ARG A 159 14.26 -5.59 -16.50
C ARG A 159 13.94 -5.49 -17.98
N VAL A 160 14.95 -5.12 -18.77
CA VAL A 160 14.82 -4.91 -20.21
C VAL A 160 15.79 -5.79 -20.96
N ARG A 161 15.30 -6.50 -21.97
CA ARG A 161 16.10 -7.34 -22.86
C ARG A 161 15.66 -7.12 -24.30
N GLY A 162 16.38 -6.24 -25.02
CA GLY A 162 15.99 -5.84 -26.37
C GLY A 162 14.61 -5.16 -26.38
N ASP A 163 13.69 -5.70 -27.14
CA ASP A 163 12.32 -5.20 -27.26
C ASP A 163 11.35 -5.83 -26.24
N THR A 164 11.89 -6.47 -25.20
CA THR A 164 11.11 -7.12 -24.16
C THR A 164 11.32 -6.43 -22.83
N VAL A 165 10.23 -6.06 -22.18
CA VAL A 165 10.19 -5.56 -20.80
C VAL A 165 9.56 -6.64 -19.92
N GLU A 166 10.28 -7.08 -18.91
CA GLU A 166 9.78 -8.01 -17.90
C GLU A 166 9.59 -7.26 -16.58
N LEU A 167 8.44 -7.42 -15.95
CA LEU A 167 8.03 -6.74 -14.73
C LEU A 167 7.57 -7.76 -13.69
N TYR A 168 8.05 -7.63 -12.45
CA TYR A 168 7.55 -8.41 -11.33
C TYR A 168 6.66 -7.53 -10.42
N PRO A 169 5.31 -7.58 -10.61
CA PRO A 169 4.39 -6.72 -9.87
C PRO A 169 4.54 -6.86 -8.36
N ALA A 170 4.41 -5.72 -7.66
CA ALA A 170 4.56 -5.62 -6.21
C ALA A 170 3.59 -6.52 -5.42
N TYR A 171 2.42 -6.75 -5.96
CA TYR A 171 1.31 -7.51 -5.37
C TYR A 171 1.26 -8.97 -5.83
N TYR A 172 2.14 -9.44 -6.71
CA TYR A 172 2.21 -10.84 -7.15
C TYR A 172 3.19 -11.64 -6.26
N LYS A 173 2.89 -12.93 -6.08
CA LYS A 173 3.73 -13.83 -5.28
C LYS A 173 4.75 -14.59 -6.12
N ASP A 174 4.30 -15.21 -7.20
CA ASP A 174 5.04 -16.20 -7.99
C ASP A 174 4.86 -16.01 -9.51
N LYS A 175 4.46 -14.81 -9.90
CA LYS A 175 4.11 -14.47 -11.27
C LYS A 175 4.74 -13.16 -11.67
N ALA A 176 5.22 -13.10 -12.91
CA ALA A 176 5.74 -11.89 -13.51
C ALA A 176 5.07 -11.66 -14.88
N ILE A 177 5.19 -10.46 -15.38
CA ILE A 177 4.60 -10.02 -16.65
C ILE A 177 5.72 -9.76 -17.65
N ARG A 178 5.54 -10.25 -18.86
CA ARG A 178 6.41 -9.96 -19.98
C ARG A 178 5.60 -9.21 -21.04
N VAL A 179 6.15 -8.08 -21.48
CA VAL A 179 5.61 -7.23 -22.55
C VAL A 179 6.62 -7.23 -23.67
N GLU A 180 6.22 -7.73 -24.82
CA GLU A 180 7.04 -7.84 -26.03
C GLU A 180 6.58 -6.77 -27.02
N PHE A 181 7.52 -5.98 -27.53
CA PHE A 181 7.28 -4.89 -28.46
C PHE A 181 7.71 -5.28 -29.88
N PHE A 182 6.96 -4.78 -30.85
CA PHE A 182 7.36 -4.73 -32.24
C PHE A 182 7.34 -3.26 -32.71
N GLY A 183 8.52 -2.63 -32.73
CA GLY A 183 8.61 -1.17 -32.84
C GLY A 183 7.94 -0.49 -31.64
N ASP A 184 7.01 0.40 -31.90
CA ASP A 184 6.25 1.13 -30.87
C ASP A 184 4.87 0.51 -30.59
N GLU A 185 4.66 -0.76 -30.98
CA GLU A 185 3.42 -1.49 -30.71
C GLU A 185 3.67 -2.63 -29.73
N ILE A 186 2.75 -2.82 -28.78
CA ILE A 186 2.75 -3.99 -27.90
C ILE A 186 2.24 -5.19 -28.69
N ASP A 187 3.16 -6.08 -29.08
CA ASP A 187 2.87 -7.29 -29.85
C ASP A 187 2.26 -8.39 -28.97
N ARG A 188 2.82 -8.56 -27.75
CA ARG A 188 2.39 -9.62 -26.85
C ARG A 188 2.54 -9.26 -25.39
N ILE A 189 1.57 -9.71 -24.59
CA ILE A 189 1.64 -9.66 -23.13
C ILE A 189 1.49 -11.09 -22.59
N SER A 190 2.38 -11.52 -21.71
CA SER A 190 2.32 -12.85 -21.09
C SER A 190 2.60 -12.82 -19.60
N GLU A 191 1.87 -13.66 -18.85
CA GLU A 191 2.17 -13.99 -17.47
C GLU A 191 3.11 -15.19 -17.46
N PHE A 192 4.21 -15.11 -16.72
CA PHE A 192 5.19 -16.17 -16.64
C PHE A 192 5.71 -16.39 -15.22
N ASN A 193 6.27 -17.56 -14.96
CA ASN A 193 6.93 -17.85 -13.70
C ASN A 193 8.34 -17.24 -13.71
N PRO A 194 8.69 -16.33 -12.77
CA PRO A 194 9.97 -15.62 -12.79
C PRO A 194 11.20 -16.53 -12.54
N VAL A 195 10.99 -17.68 -11.89
CA VAL A 195 12.05 -18.64 -11.57
C VAL A 195 12.35 -19.56 -12.77
N THR A 196 11.30 -20.13 -13.37
CA THR A 196 11.44 -21.10 -14.47
C THR A 196 11.43 -20.46 -15.85
N GLY A 197 10.92 -19.23 -15.98
CA GLY A 197 10.71 -18.55 -17.24
C GLY A 197 9.51 -19.08 -18.06
N SER A 198 8.81 -20.10 -17.57
CA SER A 198 7.69 -20.71 -18.28
C SER A 198 6.48 -19.77 -18.35
N VAL A 199 5.89 -19.64 -19.54
CA VAL A 199 4.67 -18.86 -19.75
C VAL A 199 3.48 -19.62 -19.17
N ASN A 200 2.74 -18.96 -18.26
CA ASN A 200 1.52 -19.49 -17.66
C ASN A 200 0.32 -19.26 -18.56
N ARG A 201 0.20 -18.02 -19.08
CA ARG A 201 -0.89 -17.62 -20.00
C ARG A 201 -0.51 -16.38 -20.80
N VAL A 202 -1.18 -16.19 -21.93
CA VAL A 202 -1.13 -14.97 -22.73
C VAL A 202 -2.30 -14.07 -22.35
N LEU A 203 -2.05 -12.78 -22.27
CA LEU A 203 -3.02 -11.76 -21.86
C LEU A 203 -3.28 -10.81 -23.02
N ASN A 204 -4.52 -10.34 -23.16
CA ASN A 204 -4.86 -9.25 -24.09
C ASN A 204 -4.72 -7.87 -23.46
N HIS A 205 -4.78 -7.82 -22.14
CA HIS A 205 -4.71 -6.59 -21.35
C HIS A 205 -4.19 -6.88 -19.95
N ILE A 206 -3.47 -5.91 -19.37
CA ILE A 206 -3.10 -5.92 -17.95
C ILE A 206 -3.06 -4.49 -17.40
N ALA A 207 -3.48 -4.33 -16.14
CA ALA A 207 -3.29 -3.14 -15.34
C ALA A 207 -2.11 -3.37 -14.37
N ILE A 208 -1.12 -2.48 -14.40
CA ILE A 208 0.01 -2.49 -13.47
C ILE A 208 -0.23 -1.42 -12.43
N TYR A 209 -0.41 -1.85 -11.19
CA TYR A 209 -0.63 -0.97 -10.04
C TYR A 209 0.69 -0.51 -9.44
N PRO A 210 0.72 0.67 -8.79
CA PRO A 210 1.93 1.15 -8.12
C PRO A 210 2.51 0.17 -7.10
N ALA A 211 3.84 0.19 -6.96
CA ALA A 211 4.56 -0.65 -6.01
C ALA A 211 4.55 -0.10 -4.57
N SER A 212 3.85 1.00 -4.31
CA SER A 212 3.67 1.60 -2.99
C SER A 212 2.30 2.26 -2.90
N HIS A 213 1.72 2.29 -1.68
CA HIS A 213 0.50 3.06 -1.43
C HIS A 213 0.75 4.58 -1.46
N TYR A 214 1.96 5.01 -1.11
CA TYR A 214 2.36 6.42 -1.05
C TYR A 214 2.99 6.85 -2.37
N VAL A 215 2.16 6.91 -3.40
CA VAL A 215 2.53 7.43 -4.72
C VAL A 215 1.77 8.72 -5.00
N THR A 216 2.42 9.67 -5.66
CA THR A 216 1.81 10.92 -6.07
C THR A 216 2.49 11.46 -7.32
N THR A 217 1.87 12.43 -7.98
CA THR A 217 2.47 13.07 -9.17
C THR A 217 3.64 13.97 -8.77
N LYS A 218 4.53 14.21 -9.73
CA LYS A 218 5.70 15.07 -9.52
C LYS A 218 5.30 16.48 -9.07
N GLU A 219 4.26 17.05 -9.68
CA GLU A 219 3.76 18.40 -9.36
C GLU A 219 3.24 18.47 -7.91
N LYS A 220 2.50 17.44 -7.46
CA LYS A 220 2.04 17.36 -6.06
C LYS A 220 3.21 17.23 -5.09
N MET A 221 4.22 16.41 -5.43
CA MET A 221 5.42 16.25 -4.61
C MET A 221 6.20 17.56 -4.48
N GLU A 222 6.41 18.29 -5.57
CA GLU A 222 7.09 19.60 -5.54
C GLU A 222 6.33 20.61 -4.66
N LYS A 223 4.99 20.65 -4.76
CA LYS A 223 4.15 21.47 -3.87
C LYS A 223 4.30 21.06 -2.41
N ALA A 224 4.24 19.75 -2.14
CA ALA A 224 4.39 19.20 -0.79
C ALA A 224 5.74 19.57 -0.17
N LEU A 225 6.84 19.45 -0.90
CA LEU A 225 8.18 19.83 -0.44
C LEU A 225 8.26 21.32 -0.06
N GLY A 226 7.59 22.20 -0.82
CA GLY A 226 7.49 23.62 -0.47
C GLY A 226 6.74 23.87 0.85
N GLN A 227 5.65 23.17 1.08
CA GLN A 227 4.88 23.25 2.33
C GLN A 227 5.62 22.66 3.51
N ILE A 228 6.26 21.47 3.35
CA ILE A 228 7.09 20.85 4.40
C ILE A 228 8.20 21.81 4.85
N ARG A 229 8.87 22.47 3.90
CA ARG A 229 9.93 23.44 4.22
C ARG A 229 9.39 24.60 5.06
N THR A 230 8.23 25.13 4.72
CA THR A 230 7.60 26.22 5.47
C THR A 230 7.26 25.79 6.91
N GLU A 231 6.60 24.64 7.08
CA GLU A 231 6.28 24.11 8.41
C GLU A 231 7.54 23.77 9.23
N LEU A 232 8.61 23.30 8.58
CA LEU A 232 9.88 23.05 9.22
C LEU A 232 10.48 24.32 9.84
N GLU A 233 10.53 25.42 9.08
CA GLU A 233 11.07 26.67 9.58
C GLU A 233 10.25 27.24 10.75
N GLU A 234 8.92 27.13 10.68
CA GLU A 234 8.02 27.51 11.77
C GLU A 234 8.28 26.68 13.03
N GLN A 235 8.41 25.35 12.88
CA GLN A 235 8.63 24.45 14.02
C GLN A 235 10.03 24.60 14.63
N VAL A 236 11.06 24.77 13.80
CA VAL A 236 12.43 25.04 14.27
C VAL A 236 12.47 26.35 15.07
N LYS A 237 11.80 27.41 14.57
CA LYS A 237 11.69 28.65 15.29
C LYS A 237 10.99 28.47 16.63
N PHE A 238 9.86 27.75 16.67
CA PHE A 238 9.14 27.44 17.90
C PHE A 238 10.02 26.74 18.93
N PHE A 239 10.77 25.71 18.55
CA PHE A 239 11.69 25.02 19.47
C PHE A 239 12.82 25.93 19.92
N THR A 240 13.38 26.74 19.05
CA THR A 240 14.45 27.69 19.40
C THR A 240 13.98 28.74 20.39
N ASP A 241 12.81 29.34 20.16
CA ASP A 241 12.22 30.35 21.04
C ASP A 241 11.88 29.78 22.44
N ASN A 242 11.63 28.46 22.53
CA ASN A 242 11.39 27.73 23.75
C ASN A 242 12.68 27.11 24.39
N ASN A 243 13.86 27.47 23.87
CA ASN A 243 15.17 26.95 24.33
C ASN A 243 15.31 25.41 24.19
N GLN A 244 14.60 24.79 23.26
CA GLN A 244 14.65 23.37 22.92
C GLN A 244 15.61 23.17 21.74
N LEU A 245 16.90 23.46 21.94
CA LEU A 245 17.87 23.52 20.83
C LEU A 245 18.18 22.16 20.22
N VAL A 246 18.13 21.09 21.01
CA VAL A 246 18.35 19.71 20.52
C VAL A 246 17.21 19.27 19.61
N GLU A 247 15.96 19.53 20.03
CA GLU A 247 14.76 19.25 19.24
C GLU A 247 14.76 20.05 17.93
N ALA A 248 15.12 21.33 17.99
CA ALA A 248 15.25 22.19 16.81
C ALA A 248 16.27 21.63 15.80
N GLN A 249 17.45 21.23 16.28
CA GLN A 249 18.50 20.65 15.43
C GLN A 249 18.05 19.30 14.82
N ARG A 250 17.47 18.43 15.63
CA ARG A 250 17.05 17.09 15.20
C ARG A 250 15.95 17.13 14.15
N ILE A 251 14.90 17.93 14.39
CA ILE A 251 13.80 18.02 13.41
C ILE A 251 14.30 18.61 12.09
N ARG A 252 15.17 19.62 12.12
CA ARG A 252 15.78 20.20 10.92
C ARG A 252 16.55 19.15 10.15
N GLN A 253 17.53 18.51 10.78
CA GLN A 253 18.41 17.53 10.15
C GLN A 253 17.62 16.38 9.51
N ARG A 254 16.63 15.84 10.22
CA ARG A 254 15.83 14.74 9.74
C ARG A 254 14.94 15.17 8.58
N THR A 255 14.19 16.26 8.73
CA THR A 255 13.25 16.70 7.70
C THR A 255 13.97 17.13 6.42
N GLU A 256 15.13 17.80 6.53
CA GLU A 256 15.95 18.15 5.35
C GLU A 256 16.42 16.90 4.60
N TYR A 257 16.89 15.86 5.32
CA TYR A 257 17.25 14.58 4.73
C TYR A 257 16.06 13.88 4.06
N ASP A 258 14.90 13.82 4.73
CA ASP A 258 13.68 13.23 4.18
C ASP A 258 13.21 13.98 2.92
N MET A 259 13.32 15.32 2.91
CA MET A 259 12.98 16.15 1.75
C MET A 259 13.93 15.90 0.56
N GLU A 260 15.23 15.73 0.81
CA GLU A 260 16.21 15.37 -0.22
C GLU A 260 15.87 14.01 -0.84
N MET A 261 15.59 13.00 -0.01
CA MET A 261 15.16 11.68 -0.47
C MET A 261 13.86 11.73 -1.28
N MET A 262 12.88 12.52 -0.83
CA MET A 262 11.62 12.70 -1.58
C MET A 262 11.84 13.43 -2.90
N ALA A 263 12.75 14.41 -2.97
CA ALA A 263 13.06 15.13 -4.20
C ALA A 263 13.77 14.24 -5.23
N GLU A 264 14.75 13.45 -4.79
CA GLU A 264 15.57 12.62 -5.67
C GLU A 264 14.90 11.30 -6.06
N LEU A 265 14.34 10.59 -5.05
CA LEU A 265 13.75 9.27 -5.22
C LEU A 265 12.22 9.29 -5.23
N GLY A 266 11.61 10.46 -4.84
CA GLY A 266 10.18 10.63 -4.63
C GLY A 266 9.63 9.82 -3.45
N TYR A 267 10.48 9.33 -2.55
CA TYR A 267 10.13 8.53 -1.37
C TYR A 267 11.17 8.76 -0.26
N CYS A 268 10.73 8.65 0.99
CA CYS A 268 11.61 8.58 2.16
C CYS A 268 11.11 7.54 3.16
N SER A 269 11.98 7.10 4.07
CA SER A 269 11.57 6.23 5.18
C SER A 269 10.65 7.00 6.12
N GLY A 270 9.44 6.48 6.38
CA GLY A 270 8.43 7.16 7.18
C GLY A 270 7.66 8.23 6.40
N ILE A 271 7.52 8.08 5.09
CA ILE A 271 6.75 8.99 4.22
C ILE A 271 5.30 9.19 4.70
N GLU A 272 4.74 8.24 5.43
CA GLU A 272 3.43 8.34 6.07
C GLU A 272 3.32 9.55 7.01
N ASN A 273 4.42 10.01 7.61
CA ASN A 273 4.44 11.21 8.46
C ASN A 273 4.15 12.50 7.68
N TYR A 274 4.38 12.48 6.38
CA TYR A 274 4.14 13.61 5.47
C TYR A 274 2.83 13.46 4.69
N SER A 275 2.06 12.38 4.92
CA SER A 275 0.87 12.02 4.14
C SER A 275 -0.17 13.14 4.06
N ARG A 276 -0.36 13.92 5.14
CA ARG A 276 -1.27 15.08 5.16
C ARG A 276 -0.90 16.11 4.09
N ILE A 277 0.37 16.45 4.02
CA ILE A 277 0.88 17.48 3.10
C ILE A 277 0.90 16.93 1.67
N ILE A 278 1.36 15.69 1.49
CA ILE A 278 1.39 15.02 0.17
C ILE A 278 -0.02 14.92 -0.44
N SER A 279 -1.04 14.64 0.39
CA SER A 279 -2.44 14.59 -0.03
C SER A 279 -3.14 15.96 -0.03
N ASP A 280 -2.41 17.06 0.20
CA ASP A 280 -2.95 18.45 0.24
C ASP A 280 -4.15 18.61 1.20
N ARG A 281 -4.13 17.89 2.33
CA ARG A 281 -5.22 17.89 3.31
C ARG A 281 -5.02 18.98 4.38
N PRO A 282 -6.10 19.62 4.85
CA PRO A 282 -6.01 20.59 5.93
C PRO A 282 -5.53 19.95 7.25
N ALA A 283 -4.89 20.76 8.11
CA ALA A 283 -4.48 20.30 9.44
C ALA A 283 -5.68 19.81 10.25
N GLY A 284 -5.52 18.68 10.96
CA GLY A 284 -6.57 18.04 11.75
C GLY A 284 -7.56 17.19 10.95
N SER A 285 -7.43 17.09 9.62
CA SER A 285 -8.26 16.18 8.83
C SER A 285 -7.87 14.71 9.04
N ALA A 286 -8.86 13.81 8.96
CA ALA A 286 -8.61 12.38 8.99
C ALA A 286 -7.78 11.93 7.78
N PRO A 287 -6.84 10.98 7.94
CA PRO A 287 -6.11 10.40 6.81
C PRO A 287 -7.03 9.52 5.95
N MET A 288 -6.66 9.34 4.68
CA MET A 288 -7.25 8.28 3.86
C MET A 288 -6.81 6.92 4.40
N THR A 289 -7.73 5.97 4.41
CA THR A 289 -7.58 4.65 5.01
C THR A 289 -7.95 3.56 4.02
N LEU A 290 -7.88 2.29 4.42
CA LEU A 290 -8.39 1.20 3.57
C LEU A 290 -9.88 1.36 3.24
N LEU A 291 -10.67 1.97 4.12
CA LEU A 291 -12.10 2.18 3.90
C LEU A 291 -12.37 3.06 2.68
N ASP A 292 -11.47 4.00 2.38
CA ASP A 292 -11.59 4.92 1.25
C ASP A 292 -11.26 4.25 -0.11
N PHE A 293 -10.70 3.04 -0.10
CA PHE A 293 -10.52 2.18 -1.30
C PHE A 293 -11.76 1.35 -1.62
N PHE A 294 -12.70 1.22 -0.68
CA PHE A 294 -13.94 0.51 -0.93
C PHE A 294 -14.96 1.39 -1.67
N PRO A 295 -15.82 0.81 -2.51
CA PRO A 295 -16.98 1.53 -3.04
C PRO A 295 -18.02 1.79 -1.94
N ASP A 296 -18.89 2.78 -2.13
CA ASP A 296 -19.90 3.20 -1.14
C ASP A 296 -20.86 2.07 -0.71
N ASP A 297 -21.05 1.06 -1.55
CA ASP A 297 -21.98 -0.04 -1.33
C ASP A 297 -21.36 -1.31 -0.75
N PHE A 298 -20.22 -1.24 -0.02
CA PHE A 298 -19.58 -2.39 0.57
C PHE A 298 -20.30 -2.92 1.85
N LEU A 299 -20.03 -4.17 2.19
CA LEU A 299 -20.44 -4.78 3.45
C LEU A 299 -19.33 -4.67 4.49
N LEU A 300 -19.69 -4.29 5.72
CA LEU A 300 -18.78 -4.32 6.87
C LEU A 300 -19.24 -5.35 7.88
N PHE A 301 -18.38 -6.32 8.18
CA PHE A 301 -18.51 -7.23 9.32
C PHE A 301 -17.48 -6.87 10.38
N VAL A 302 -17.92 -6.74 11.61
CA VAL A 302 -17.05 -6.53 12.77
C VAL A 302 -17.07 -7.80 13.61
N ASP A 303 -16.03 -8.62 13.48
CA ASP A 303 -15.92 -9.87 14.24
C ASP A 303 -15.49 -9.58 15.67
N GLU A 304 -16.01 -10.37 16.63
CA GLU A 304 -15.81 -10.20 18.07
C GLU A 304 -15.96 -8.71 18.48
N SER A 305 -17.07 -8.09 18.08
CA SER A 305 -17.31 -6.64 18.20
C SER A 305 -17.16 -6.10 19.62
N HIS A 306 -17.35 -6.95 20.66
CA HIS A 306 -17.13 -6.60 22.05
C HIS A 306 -15.65 -6.33 22.39
N VAL A 307 -14.71 -6.81 21.58
CA VAL A 307 -13.26 -6.53 21.68
C VAL A 307 -12.84 -5.50 20.64
N THR A 308 -13.27 -5.67 19.39
CA THR A 308 -12.84 -4.87 18.25
C THR A 308 -13.28 -3.40 18.37
N LEU A 309 -14.53 -3.13 18.75
CA LEU A 309 -15.02 -1.75 18.88
C LEU A 309 -14.32 -0.95 19.99
N PRO A 310 -14.11 -1.49 21.21
CA PRO A 310 -13.29 -0.80 22.21
C PRO A 310 -11.86 -0.51 21.75
N GLN A 311 -11.25 -1.42 20.98
CA GLN A 311 -9.90 -1.21 20.40
C GLN A 311 -9.90 -0.05 19.39
N VAL A 312 -10.86 -0.01 18.48
CA VAL A 312 -11.00 1.11 17.54
C VAL A 312 -11.22 2.42 18.30
N ARG A 313 -12.08 2.42 19.33
CA ARG A 313 -12.33 3.60 20.16
C ARG A 313 -11.07 4.09 20.89
N ALA A 314 -10.20 3.18 21.33
CA ALA A 314 -8.97 3.54 22.02
C ALA A 314 -7.91 4.17 21.10
N MET A 315 -8.08 4.07 19.79
CA MET A 315 -7.20 4.63 18.77
C MET A 315 -7.69 5.98 18.21
N TYR A 316 -8.89 6.39 18.61
CA TYR A 316 -9.48 7.71 18.29
C TYR A 316 -9.04 8.75 19.35
#